data_df26eff1fa947e6f9f9c204532212ff1
#
_entry.id   df26eff1fa947e6f9f9c204532212ff1
#
_cell.length_a   1.000
_cell.length_b   1.000
_cell.length_c   1.000
_cell.angle_alpha   90.00
_cell.angle_beta   90.00
_cell.angle_gamma   90.00
#
_symmetry.space_group_name_H-M   'P 1'
#
loop_
_entity.id
_entity.type
_entity.pdbx_description
1 polymer ?
#
loop_
_entity_poly.entity_id
_entity_poly.type
_entity_poly.pdbx_seq_one_letter_code
_entity_poly.pdbx_strand_id
1 'polypeptide(L)'
;NLPALRAMLSTGSPLAPEGFDYVYANVKSDVCLSSISGGTDIMAAFGDANAILPVYRGELQCRSLGMAVEVFNEAGEPVVGQKGELVCTRPVPSMPLGFWNDKGGEKYRSAYYDKFPDVWTHGDWCELTERGTMIVYGRSDATLNPGGVRIGTAEIYRQVEKIDEVEESGAIGQLWPPDKPADTRVVLFVRLRPGYTLDEALAERIRMRIRDNTSPRH
;
A
#
# COMPACT_ATOMS: atom_id res chain seq x y z
N ASN A 1 -11.42 -1.39 29.25
CA ASN A 1 -10.64 -2.61 29.51
C ASN A 1 -11.18 -3.75 28.64
N LEU A 2 -10.33 -4.36 27.82
CA LEU A 2 -10.67 -5.41 26.85
C LEU A 2 -9.88 -6.70 27.17
N PRO A 3 -10.16 -7.38 28.30
CA PRO A 3 -9.30 -8.48 28.78
C PRO A 3 -9.28 -9.69 27.85
N ALA A 4 -10.34 -9.91 27.07
CA ALA A 4 -10.44 -11.03 26.14
C ALA A 4 -9.84 -10.75 24.76
N LEU A 5 -9.55 -9.49 24.43
CA LEU A 5 -8.97 -9.14 23.12
C LEU A 5 -7.51 -9.60 23.06
N ARG A 6 -7.18 -10.47 22.11
CA ARG A 6 -5.84 -11.04 21.91
C ARG A 6 -5.17 -10.55 20.64
N ALA A 7 -5.96 -10.29 19.59
CA ALA A 7 -5.46 -9.87 18.30
C ALA A 7 -6.40 -8.84 17.67
N MET A 8 -5.83 -7.96 16.86
CA MET A 8 -6.55 -7.02 15.99
C MET A 8 -5.93 -7.13 14.60
N LEU A 9 -6.79 -7.16 13.58
CA LEU A 9 -6.38 -7.15 12.19
C LEU A 9 -6.78 -5.82 11.55
N SER A 10 -5.90 -5.25 10.76
CA SER A 10 -6.14 -4.05 9.96
C SER A 10 -5.88 -4.36 8.49
N THR A 11 -6.82 -4.01 7.62
CA THR A 11 -6.74 -4.23 6.17
C THR A 11 -7.51 -3.16 5.39
N GLY A 12 -7.48 -3.23 4.06
CA GLY A 12 -8.15 -2.30 3.16
C GLY A 12 -7.27 -1.12 2.74
N SER A 13 -6.37 -0.70 3.60
CA SER A 13 -5.29 0.24 3.29
C SER A 13 -4.08 -0.04 4.18
N PRO A 14 -2.86 0.37 3.80
CA PRO A 14 -1.69 0.22 4.65
C PRO A 14 -1.90 0.96 5.98
N LEU A 15 -1.76 0.25 7.11
CA LEU A 15 -1.87 0.88 8.42
C LEU A 15 -0.66 1.79 8.66
N ALA A 16 -0.92 3.08 8.83
CA ALA A 16 0.14 4.05 9.15
C ALA A 16 0.82 3.73 10.49
N PRO A 17 2.13 4.03 10.64
CA PRO A 17 2.84 3.82 11.90
C PRO A 17 2.15 4.44 13.12
N GLU A 18 1.52 5.59 12.96
CA GLU A 18 0.75 6.29 14.01
C GLU A 18 -0.49 5.49 14.46
N GLY A 19 -1.06 4.66 13.57
CA GLY A 19 -2.14 3.73 13.91
C GLY A 19 -1.68 2.66 14.91
N PHE A 20 -0.45 2.15 14.75
CA PHE A 20 0.15 1.24 15.74
C PHE A 20 0.33 1.94 17.09
N ASP A 21 0.90 3.15 17.08
CA ASP A 21 1.10 3.94 18.30
C ASP A 21 -0.23 4.18 19.03
N TYR A 22 -1.27 4.56 18.28
CA TYR A 22 -2.60 4.79 18.84
C TYR A 22 -3.19 3.55 19.52
N VAL A 23 -3.13 2.41 18.85
CA VAL A 23 -3.69 1.16 19.38
C VAL A 23 -2.99 0.74 20.66
N TYR A 24 -1.66 0.76 20.66
CA TYR A 24 -0.90 0.36 21.87
C TYR A 24 -1.02 1.34 23.03
N ALA A 25 -1.17 2.63 22.75
CA ALA A 25 -1.34 3.64 23.79
C ALA A 25 -2.79 3.71 24.33
N ASN A 26 -3.80 3.55 23.47
CA ASN A 26 -5.18 3.92 23.81
C ASN A 26 -6.16 2.74 23.84
N VAL A 27 -5.87 1.65 23.15
CA VAL A 27 -6.78 0.49 23.08
C VAL A 27 -6.30 -0.64 23.96
N LYS A 28 -5.12 -1.22 23.66
CA LYS A 28 -4.56 -2.30 24.47
C LYS A 28 -3.07 -2.50 24.18
N SER A 29 -2.25 -2.45 25.21
CA SER A 29 -0.80 -2.51 25.13
C SER A 29 -0.21 -3.90 24.84
N ASP A 30 -0.98 -4.98 25.08
CA ASP A 30 -0.56 -6.38 24.91
C ASP A 30 -1.34 -7.14 23.83
N VAL A 31 -1.94 -6.40 22.86
CA VAL A 31 -2.65 -7.00 21.71
C VAL A 31 -1.67 -7.31 20.57
N CYS A 32 -1.87 -8.43 19.88
CA CYS A 32 -1.20 -8.67 18.61
C CYS A 32 -1.89 -7.83 17.51
N LEU A 33 -1.32 -6.69 17.15
CA LEU A 33 -1.83 -5.82 16.10
C LEU A 33 -1.16 -6.19 14.79
N SER A 34 -1.94 -6.70 13.84
CA SER A 34 -1.45 -7.14 12.54
C SER A 34 -2.08 -6.35 11.42
N SER A 35 -1.26 -5.66 10.64
CA SER A 35 -1.67 -5.19 9.32
C SER A 35 -1.54 -6.35 8.34
N ILE A 36 -2.55 -6.55 7.50
CA ILE A 36 -2.57 -7.62 6.51
C ILE A 36 -2.82 -7.06 5.11
N SER A 37 -2.21 -7.69 4.10
CA SER A 37 -2.43 -7.38 2.69
C SER A 37 -2.85 -8.65 1.96
N GLY A 38 -3.90 -8.56 1.16
CA GLY A 38 -4.43 -9.66 0.37
C GLY A 38 -5.43 -9.19 -0.66
N GLY A 39 -6.14 -10.12 -1.28
CA GLY A 39 -7.06 -9.80 -2.35
C GLY A 39 -8.37 -10.57 -2.29
N THR A 40 -9.45 -9.90 -2.74
CA THR A 40 -10.77 -10.50 -2.82
C THR A 40 -10.78 -11.66 -3.82
N ASP A 41 -10.17 -11.50 -4.99
CA ASP A 41 -10.20 -12.52 -6.04
C ASP A 41 -9.41 -13.77 -5.65
N ILE A 42 -8.29 -13.61 -4.96
CA ILE A 42 -7.50 -14.75 -4.48
C ILE A 42 -8.02 -15.34 -3.16
N MET A 43 -8.93 -14.63 -2.47
CA MET A 43 -9.48 -15.01 -1.17
C MET A 43 -8.41 -15.43 -0.14
N ALA A 44 -7.28 -14.74 -0.16
CA ALA A 44 -6.12 -15.01 0.69
C ALA A 44 -5.35 -13.73 0.99
N ALA A 45 -4.50 -13.79 2.01
CA ALA A 45 -3.53 -12.76 2.29
C ALA A 45 -2.15 -13.13 1.71
N PHE A 46 -1.37 -12.12 1.34
CA PHE A 46 0.05 -12.26 0.97
C PHE A 46 0.97 -11.88 2.13
N GLY A 47 0.59 -10.85 2.89
CA GLY A 47 1.20 -10.50 4.16
C GLY A 47 0.19 -10.71 5.29
N ASP A 48 0.62 -11.36 6.37
CA ASP A 48 -0.31 -11.88 7.36
C ASP A 48 0.16 -11.68 8.80
N ALA A 49 -0.74 -12.03 9.72
CA ALA A 49 -0.53 -12.06 11.15
C ALA A 49 0.27 -13.31 11.59
N ASN A 50 1.06 -13.16 12.64
CA ASN A 50 1.73 -14.29 13.27
C ASN A 50 1.84 -14.07 14.79
N ALA A 51 1.24 -14.97 15.56
CA ALA A 51 1.15 -14.84 17.01
C ALA A 51 2.49 -15.01 17.75
N ILE A 52 3.51 -15.59 17.10
CA ILE A 52 4.82 -15.84 17.69
C ILE A 52 5.93 -14.91 17.20
N LEU A 53 5.61 -14.03 16.25
CA LEU A 53 6.56 -13.03 15.75
C LEU A 53 6.27 -11.65 16.37
N PRO A 54 7.30 -10.81 16.54
CA PRO A 54 7.11 -9.44 16.99
C PRO A 54 6.32 -8.63 15.99
N VAL A 55 5.60 -7.64 16.49
CA VAL A 55 4.94 -6.61 15.68
C VAL A 55 5.89 -5.43 15.54
N TYR A 56 6.27 -5.11 14.32
CA TYR A 56 7.05 -3.92 14.01
C TYR A 56 6.13 -2.80 13.53
N ARG A 57 6.36 -1.62 14.03
CA ARG A 57 5.59 -0.41 13.73
C ARG A 57 5.62 -0.09 12.23
N GLY A 58 4.45 -0.10 11.59
CA GLY A 58 4.32 0.20 10.16
C GLY A 58 4.62 -0.96 9.21
N GLU A 59 4.82 -2.17 9.73
CA GLU A 59 5.16 -3.35 8.93
C GLU A 59 4.10 -4.46 9.11
N LEU A 60 3.91 -5.27 8.08
CA LEU A 60 3.21 -6.55 8.15
C LEU A 60 4.19 -7.59 8.71
N GLN A 61 3.73 -8.46 9.61
CA GLN A 61 4.62 -9.33 10.39
C GLN A 61 5.40 -10.33 9.54
N CYS A 62 4.78 -10.91 8.52
CA CYS A 62 5.42 -11.93 7.69
C CYS A 62 4.65 -12.15 6.39
N ARG A 63 5.26 -12.90 5.48
CA ARG A 63 4.56 -13.50 4.34
C ARG A 63 3.61 -14.58 4.82
N SER A 64 2.43 -14.67 4.19
CA SER A 64 1.43 -15.68 4.52
C SER A 64 1.95 -17.09 4.30
N LEU A 65 1.61 -17.98 5.20
CA LEU A 65 2.00 -19.40 5.09
C LEU A 65 1.36 -20.04 3.86
N GLY A 66 2.15 -20.82 3.13
CA GLY A 66 1.72 -21.50 1.91
C GLY A 66 1.70 -20.63 0.66
N MET A 67 2.04 -19.35 0.78
CA MET A 67 2.12 -18.39 -0.34
C MET A 67 3.59 -18.16 -0.71
N ALA A 68 3.96 -18.38 -1.97
CA ALA A 68 5.30 -18.08 -2.48
C ALA A 68 5.41 -16.59 -2.83
N VAL A 69 5.33 -15.75 -1.81
CA VAL A 69 5.34 -14.29 -1.93
C VAL A 69 6.75 -13.77 -2.09
N GLU A 70 6.95 -12.93 -3.09
CA GLU A 70 8.20 -12.22 -3.36
C GLU A 70 7.90 -10.77 -3.77
N VAL A 71 8.94 -9.96 -3.83
CA VAL A 71 8.91 -8.60 -4.37
C VAL A 71 9.82 -8.57 -5.58
N PHE A 72 9.28 -8.21 -6.74
CA PHE A 72 10.04 -8.14 -7.99
C PHE A 72 10.38 -6.70 -8.36
N ASN A 73 11.62 -6.51 -8.84
CA ASN A 73 12.00 -5.28 -9.52
C ASN A 73 11.39 -5.21 -10.94
N GLU A 74 11.68 -4.17 -11.70
CA GLU A 74 11.15 -4.01 -13.06
C GLU A 74 11.65 -5.07 -14.06
N ALA A 75 12.78 -5.68 -13.77
CA ALA A 75 13.35 -6.76 -14.59
C ALA A 75 12.71 -8.14 -14.27
N GLY A 76 11.83 -8.23 -13.29
CA GLY A 76 11.23 -9.50 -12.85
C GLY A 76 12.14 -10.31 -11.94
N GLU A 77 13.11 -9.69 -11.29
CA GLU A 77 14.04 -10.33 -10.38
C GLU A 77 13.60 -10.11 -8.93
N PRO A 78 13.69 -11.12 -8.05
CA PRO A 78 13.35 -10.98 -6.65
C PRO A 78 14.34 -10.06 -5.93
N VAL A 79 13.81 -9.16 -5.10
CA VAL A 79 14.60 -8.20 -4.32
C VAL A 79 14.17 -8.18 -2.85
N VAL A 80 15.12 -7.88 -1.98
CA VAL A 80 14.92 -7.66 -0.53
C VAL A 80 15.53 -6.31 -0.16
N GLY A 81 14.89 -5.57 0.75
CA GLY A 81 15.32 -4.22 1.14
C GLY A 81 15.16 -3.18 0.04
N GLN A 82 14.37 -3.48 -0.98
CA GLN A 82 14.08 -2.59 -2.09
C GLN A 82 12.58 -2.62 -2.41
N LYS A 83 12.06 -1.48 -2.86
CA LYS A 83 10.67 -1.37 -3.32
C LYS A 83 10.48 -2.08 -4.66
N GLY A 84 9.36 -2.76 -4.81
CA GLY A 84 9.00 -3.46 -6.03
C GLY A 84 7.54 -3.91 -6.03
N GLU A 85 7.23 -4.74 -6.99
CA GLU A 85 5.90 -5.32 -7.20
C GLU A 85 5.69 -6.57 -6.35
N LEU A 86 4.57 -6.63 -5.64
CA LEU A 86 4.17 -7.82 -4.89
C LEU A 86 3.74 -8.92 -5.84
N VAL A 87 4.39 -10.06 -5.76
CA VAL A 87 4.10 -11.21 -6.62
C VAL A 87 3.93 -12.51 -5.82
N CYS A 88 3.18 -13.44 -6.40
CA CYS A 88 3.14 -14.83 -5.94
C CYS A 88 3.69 -15.73 -7.05
N THR A 89 4.84 -16.33 -6.80
CA THR A 89 5.61 -17.05 -7.83
C THR A 89 5.20 -18.50 -8.02
N ARG A 90 4.23 -18.98 -7.24
CA ARG A 90 3.67 -20.34 -7.37
C ARG A 90 2.16 -20.31 -7.26
N PRO A 91 1.46 -21.20 -7.96
CA PRO A 91 0.01 -21.32 -7.85
C PRO A 91 -0.40 -21.77 -6.43
N VAL A 92 -1.53 -21.26 -5.99
CA VAL A 92 -2.14 -21.62 -4.71
C VAL A 92 -3.59 -22.06 -4.92
N PRO A 93 -4.15 -22.90 -4.03
CA PRO A 93 -5.49 -23.46 -4.20
C PRO A 93 -6.62 -22.42 -4.27
N SER A 94 -6.41 -21.23 -3.72
CA SER A 94 -7.39 -20.15 -3.69
C SER A 94 -7.36 -19.24 -4.93
N MET A 95 -6.42 -19.43 -5.85
CA MET A 95 -6.43 -18.70 -7.12
C MET A 95 -7.71 -19.00 -7.90
N PRO A 96 -8.40 -17.97 -8.45
CA PRO A 96 -9.59 -18.17 -9.22
C PRO A 96 -9.30 -18.98 -10.49
N LEU A 97 -10.27 -19.78 -10.91
CA LEU A 97 -10.20 -20.52 -12.19
C LEU A 97 -10.40 -19.60 -13.41
N GLY A 98 -10.91 -18.40 -13.20
CA GLY A 98 -11.18 -17.39 -14.19
C GLY A 98 -12.21 -16.38 -13.71
N PHE A 99 -12.53 -15.39 -14.54
CA PHE A 99 -13.53 -14.39 -14.24
C PHE A 99 -14.88 -14.70 -14.89
N TRP A 100 -15.93 -14.19 -14.29
CA TRP A 100 -17.28 -14.29 -14.87
C TRP A 100 -17.34 -13.56 -16.23
N ASN A 101 -17.95 -14.20 -17.23
CA ASN A 101 -18.02 -13.69 -18.61
C ASN A 101 -16.65 -13.40 -19.28
N ASP A 102 -15.64 -14.18 -18.95
CA ASP A 102 -14.29 -14.12 -19.53
C ASP A 102 -13.94 -15.43 -20.24
N LYS A 103 -14.64 -15.72 -21.36
CA LYS A 103 -14.56 -17.02 -22.07
C LYS A 103 -13.16 -17.41 -22.53
N GLY A 104 -12.30 -16.43 -22.82
CA GLY A 104 -10.91 -16.65 -23.25
C GLY A 104 -9.89 -16.52 -22.11
N GLY A 105 -10.32 -16.13 -20.92
CA GLY A 105 -9.43 -15.84 -19.79
C GLY A 105 -8.57 -14.57 -20.01
N GLU A 106 -8.95 -13.70 -20.94
CA GLU A 106 -8.18 -12.52 -21.29
C GLU A 106 -8.16 -11.49 -20.15
N LYS A 107 -9.33 -11.24 -19.54
CA LYS A 107 -9.44 -10.31 -18.41
C LYS A 107 -8.67 -10.80 -17.20
N TYR A 108 -8.78 -12.10 -16.90
CA TYR A 108 -8.06 -12.71 -15.79
C TYR A 108 -6.55 -12.64 -16.00
N ARG A 109 -6.09 -12.95 -17.22
CA ARG A 109 -4.68 -12.87 -17.59
C ARG A 109 -4.17 -11.44 -17.51
N SER A 110 -4.90 -10.50 -18.07
CA SER A 110 -4.54 -9.08 -18.03
C SER A 110 -4.50 -8.52 -16.62
N ALA A 111 -5.38 -8.96 -15.75
CA ALA A 111 -5.42 -8.48 -14.36
C ALA A 111 -4.17 -8.90 -13.55
N TYR A 112 -3.62 -10.10 -13.80
CA TYR A 112 -2.64 -10.68 -12.88
C TYR A 112 -1.36 -11.20 -13.53
N TYR A 113 -1.29 -11.37 -14.86
CA TYR A 113 -0.17 -12.03 -15.53
C TYR A 113 0.45 -11.26 -16.69
N ASP A 114 -0.05 -10.05 -17.00
CA ASP A 114 0.49 -9.25 -18.12
C ASP A 114 1.91 -8.73 -17.83
N LYS A 115 2.16 -8.33 -16.58
CA LYS A 115 3.44 -7.71 -16.23
C LYS A 115 4.58 -8.72 -16.16
N PHE A 116 4.32 -9.85 -15.51
CA PHE A 116 5.28 -10.96 -15.40
C PHE A 116 4.57 -12.24 -15.83
N PRO A 117 4.88 -12.81 -17.00
CA PRO A 117 4.25 -14.01 -17.50
C PRO A 117 4.35 -15.17 -16.50
N ASP A 118 3.22 -15.86 -16.28
CA ASP A 118 3.10 -17.00 -15.37
C ASP A 118 3.32 -16.71 -13.86
N VAL A 119 3.46 -15.42 -13.50
CA VAL A 119 3.60 -14.99 -12.11
C VAL A 119 2.43 -14.09 -11.73
N TRP A 120 1.70 -14.47 -10.68
CA TRP A 120 0.64 -13.64 -10.15
C TRP A 120 1.18 -12.30 -9.65
N THR A 121 0.82 -11.22 -10.33
CA THR A 121 1.17 -9.85 -9.98
C THR A 121 -0.01 -9.23 -9.24
N HIS A 122 0.15 -8.95 -7.93
CA HIS A 122 -0.99 -8.53 -7.12
C HIS A 122 -1.42 -7.08 -7.33
N GLY A 123 -0.50 -6.25 -7.80
CA GLY A 123 -0.76 -4.83 -7.99
C GLY A 123 -0.55 -3.99 -6.73
N ASP A 124 0.25 -4.46 -5.80
CA ASP A 124 0.72 -3.71 -4.63
C ASP A 124 2.20 -3.36 -4.77
N TRP A 125 2.55 -2.11 -4.45
CA TRP A 125 3.92 -1.63 -4.38
C TRP A 125 4.44 -1.79 -2.96
N CYS A 126 5.42 -2.64 -2.76
CA CYS A 126 5.86 -3.03 -1.43
C CYS A 126 7.36 -3.29 -1.35
N GLU A 127 7.84 -3.55 -0.15
CA GLU A 127 9.20 -3.96 0.16
C GLU A 127 9.15 -5.17 1.09
N LEU A 128 9.95 -6.18 0.78
CA LEU A 128 10.27 -7.26 1.70
C LEU A 128 11.54 -6.87 2.45
N THR A 129 11.46 -6.73 3.76
CA THR A 129 12.61 -6.31 4.57
C THR A 129 13.56 -7.49 4.81
N GLU A 130 14.79 -7.20 5.19
CA GLU A 130 15.78 -8.23 5.56
C GLU A 130 15.34 -9.11 6.75
N ARG A 131 14.40 -8.63 7.57
CA ARG A 131 13.77 -9.37 8.66
C ARG A 131 12.69 -10.34 8.21
N GLY A 132 12.29 -10.28 6.95
CA GLY A 132 11.18 -11.06 6.40
C GLY A 132 9.80 -10.45 6.66
N THR A 133 9.72 -9.24 7.21
CA THR A 133 8.51 -8.43 7.31
C THR A 133 8.24 -7.71 5.99
N MET A 134 7.05 -7.11 5.82
CA MET A 134 6.68 -6.41 4.60
C MET A 134 6.22 -4.98 4.90
N ILE A 135 6.56 -4.04 4.02
CA ILE A 135 6.04 -2.68 4.04
C ILE A 135 5.25 -2.45 2.75
N VAL A 136 3.97 -2.12 2.87
CA VAL A 136 3.12 -1.81 1.72
C VAL A 136 3.03 -0.30 1.56
N TYR A 137 3.37 0.19 0.36
CA TYR A 137 3.38 1.61 -0.01
C TYR A 137 2.11 2.04 -0.74
N GLY A 138 1.24 1.09 -1.09
CA GLY A 138 -0.02 1.30 -1.79
C GLY A 138 -0.15 0.41 -3.03
N ARG A 139 -1.13 0.72 -3.85
CA ARG A 139 -1.35 0.02 -5.13
C ARG A 139 -0.28 0.40 -6.15
N SER A 140 0.24 -0.58 -6.88
CA SER A 140 1.21 -0.31 -7.96
C SER A 140 0.56 0.31 -9.21
N ASP A 141 -0.73 0.00 -9.45
CA ASP A 141 -1.54 0.63 -10.50
C ASP A 141 -1.93 2.10 -10.18
N ALA A 142 -1.94 2.47 -8.90
CA ALA A 142 -2.12 3.83 -8.41
C ALA A 142 -0.79 4.54 -8.08
N THR A 143 0.35 3.90 -8.36
CA THR A 143 1.67 4.50 -8.15
C THR A 143 1.85 5.69 -9.09
N LEU A 144 2.21 6.83 -8.52
CA LEU A 144 2.47 8.06 -9.24
C LEU A 144 3.88 8.01 -9.83
N ASN A 145 4.09 8.67 -10.98
CA ASN A 145 5.39 8.62 -11.65
C ASN A 145 5.84 10.01 -12.16
N PRO A 146 5.87 11.05 -11.31
CA PRO A 146 6.33 12.37 -11.72
C PRO A 146 7.84 12.34 -12.00
N GLY A 147 8.24 12.85 -13.18
CA GLY A 147 9.65 12.89 -13.56
C GLY A 147 10.32 11.52 -13.61
N GLY A 148 9.58 10.44 -13.83
CA GLY A 148 10.11 9.08 -13.89
C GLY A 148 10.40 8.41 -12.53
N VAL A 149 9.98 9.03 -11.43
CA VAL A 149 10.17 8.47 -10.06
C VAL A 149 8.86 7.89 -9.56
N ARG A 150 8.86 6.62 -9.20
CA ARG A 150 7.67 5.95 -8.63
C ARG A 150 7.44 6.37 -7.18
N ILE A 151 6.23 6.86 -6.91
CA ILE A 151 5.77 7.33 -5.60
C ILE A 151 4.51 6.55 -5.24
N GLY A 152 4.55 5.83 -4.13
CA GLY A 152 3.37 5.18 -3.58
C GLY A 152 2.40 6.21 -2.98
N THR A 153 1.13 6.16 -3.35
CA THR A 153 0.13 7.11 -2.84
C THR A 153 0.04 7.13 -1.32
N ALA A 154 0.25 5.99 -0.66
CA ALA A 154 0.28 5.90 0.80
C ALA A 154 1.43 6.72 1.44
N GLU A 155 2.52 6.96 0.71
CA GLU A 155 3.60 7.82 1.20
C GLU A 155 3.12 9.27 1.35
N ILE A 156 2.30 9.74 0.43
CA ILE A 156 1.68 11.06 0.47
C ILE A 156 0.64 11.13 1.59
N TYR A 157 -0.29 10.16 1.65
CA TYR A 157 -1.36 10.13 2.65
C TYR A 157 -0.83 10.18 4.07
N ARG A 158 0.21 9.40 4.38
CA ARG A 158 0.88 9.38 5.69
C ARG A 158 1.40 10.74 6.15
N GLN A 159 1.71 11.65 5.23
CA GLN A 159 2.17 12.99 5.58
C GLN A 159 1.01 13.97 5.68
N VAL A 160 0.07 13.90 4.78
CA VAL A 160 -1.05 14.84 4.70
C VAL A 160 -2.03 14.63 5.85
N GLU A 161 -2.34 13.40 6.20
CA GLU A 161 -3.27 13.06 7.28
C GLU A 161 -2.72 13.27 8.70
N LYS A 162 -1.44 13.66 8.82
CA LYS A 162 -0.87 14.19 10.08
C LYS A 162 -1.17 15.66 10.33
N ILE A 163 -1.79 16.35 9.39
CA ILE A 163 -2.22 17.72 9.51
C ILE A 163 -3.59 17.73 10.17
N ASP A 164 -3.72 18.36 11.33
CA ASP A 164 -4.92 18.27 12.18
C ASP A 164 -6.21 18.69 11.46
N GLU A 165 -6.11 19.63 10.52
CA GLU A 165 -7.26 20.10 9.71
C GLU A 165 -7.71 19.08 8.66
N VAL A 166 -6.88 18.08 8.31
CA VAL A 166 -7.19 17.09 7.30
C VAL A 166 -7.84 15.86 7.93
N GLU A 167 -8.95 15.42 7.36
CA GLU A 167 -9.64 14.20 7.74
C GLU A 167 -9.25 13.03 6.85
N GLU A 168 -9.12 13.26 5.54
CA GLU A 168 -8.83 12.25 4.53
C GLU A 168 -8.14 12.88 3.33
N SER A 169 -7.31 12.11 2.64
CA SER A 169 -6.65 12.56 1.42
C SER A 169 -6.70 11.51 0.31
N GLY A 170 -6.64 11.98 -0.95
CA GLY A 170 -6.57 11.13 -2.14
C GLY A 170 -5.67 11.76 -3.19
N ALA A 171 -4.75 10.99 -3.75
CA ALA A 171 -3.83 11.45 -4.79
C ALA A 171 -4.02 10.67 -6.09
N ILE A 172 -3.98 11.39 -7.21
CA ILE A 172 -4.00 10.81 -8.55
C ILE A 172 -2.87 11.37 -9.40
N GLY A 173 -2.36 10.56 -10.33
CA GLY A 173 -1.49 11.02 -11.40
C GLY A 173 -2.31 11.58 -12.57
N GLN A 174 -1.98 12.77 -13.03
CA GLN A 174 -2.57 13.35 -14.21
C GLN A 174 -1.49 13.65 -15.25
N LEU A 175 -1.68 13.15 -16.46
CA LEU A 175 -0.81 13.51 -17.59
C LEU A 175 -0.87 15.01 -17.83
N TRP A 176 0.29 15.66 -17.91
CA TRP A 176 0.38 17.11 -18.01
C TRP A 176 1.52 17.57 -18.93
N PRO A 177 1.35 18.67 -19.70
CA PRO A 177 0.09 19.39 -19.91
C PRO A 177 -0.93 18.57 -20.75
N PRO A 178 -2.24 18.88 -20.67
CA PRO A 178 -3.29 18.06 -21.31
C PRO A 178 -3.12 17.94 -22.84
N ASP A 179 -2.72 19.02 -23.48
CA ASP A 179 -2.63 19.10 -24.95
C ASP A 179 -1.38 18.41 -25.51
N LYS A 180 -0.36 18.25 -24.70
CA LYS A 180 0.91 17.61 -25.07
C LYS A 180 1.54 16.97 -23.81
N PRO A 181 1.05 15.81 -23.40
CA PRO A 181 1.56 15.15 -22.21
C PRO A 181 3.06 14.90 -22.30
N ALA A 182 3.80 15.49 -21.38
CA ALA A 182 5.25 15.34 -21.27
C ALA A 182 5.66 14.65 -19.97
N ASP A 183 4.81 14.74 -18.95
CA ASP A 183 5.07 14.16 -17.64
C ASP A 183 3.74 13.89 -16.87
N THR A 184 3.85 13.35 -15.67
CA THR A 184 2.74 13.17 -14.76
C THR A 184 2.83 14.19 -13.63
N ARG A 185 1.78 14.98 -13.42
CA ARG A 185 1.65 15.79 -12.21
C ARG A 185 0.82 15.04 -11.16
N VAL A 186 1.15 15.23 -9.90
CA VAL A 186 0.36 14.73 -8.78
C VAL A 186 -0.74 15.74 -8.46
N VAL A 187 -1.99 15.29 -8.47
CA VAL A 187 -3.14 16.07 -8.01
C VAL A 187 -3.61 15.46 -6.69
N LEU A 188 -3.53 16.25 -5.63
CA LEU A 188 -3.93 15.87 -4.29
C LEU A 188 -5.29 16.48 -3.96
N PHE A 189 -6.21 15.65 -3.55
CA PHE A 189 -7.51 16.02 -2.98
C PHE A 189 -7.45 15.87 -1.47
N VAL A 190 -8.05 16.80 -0.73
CA VAL A 190 -8.13 16.71 0.72
C VAL A 190 -9.57 16.95 1.18
N ARG A 191 -10.04 16.10 2.10
CA ARG A 191 -11.26 16.36 2.87
C ARG A 191 -10.84 16.95 4.20
N LEU A 192 -11.35 18.14 4.49
CA LEU A 192 -11.04 18.83 5.73
C LEU A 192 -12.08 18.50 6.80
N ARG A 193 -11.65 18.55 8.05
CA ARG A 193 -12.54 18.42 9.21
C ARG A 193 -13.52 19.60 9.24
N PRO A 194 -14.70 19.43 9.87
CA PRO A 194 -15.67 20.51 10.02
C PRO A 194 -15.06 21.76 10.64
N GLY A 195 -15.35 22.92 10.05
CA GLY A 195 -14.84 24.22 10.51
C GLY A 195 -13.55 24.70 9.84
N TYR A 196 -12.90 23.89 9.03
CA TYR A 196 -11.72 24.28 8.27
C TYR A 196 -12.03 24.50 6.79
N THR A 197 -11.27 25.38 6.15
CA THR A 197 -11.33 25.65 4.70
C THR A 197 -9.92 25.56 4.13
N LEU A 198 -9.81 25.12 2.88
CA LEU A 198 -8.54 25.07 2.17
C LEU A 198 -8.19 26.47 1.67
N ASP A 199 -7.36 27.16 2.41
CA ASP A 199 -6.75 28.42 2.00
C ASP A 199 -5.31 28.20 1.49
N GLU A 200 -4.67 29.23 0.98
CA GLU A 200 -3.32 29.13 0.44
C GLU A 200 -2.28 28.78 1.53
N ALA A 201 -2.51 29.23 2.77
CA ALA A 201 -1.60 28.92 3.88
C ALA A 201 -1.64 27.43 4.24
N LEU A 202 -2.83 26.83 4.30
CA LEU A 202 -2.99 25.41 4.53
C LEU A 202 -2.47 24.58 3.34
N ALA A 203 -2.73 25.01 2.12
CA ALA A 203 -2.23 24.36 0.91
C ALA A 203 -0.69 24.35 0.89
N GLU A 204 -0.04 25.44 1.23
CA GLU A 204 1.42 25.50 1.29
C GLU A 204 1.98 24.65 2.42
N ARG A 205 1.35 24.60 3.59
CA ARG A 205 1.75 23.70 4.69
C ARG A 205 1.67 22.24 4.26
N ILE A 206 0.65 21.86 3.50
CA ILE A 206 0.52 20.50 2.95
C ILE A 206 1.67 20.21 2.00
N ARG A 207 1.96 21.10 1.05
CA ARG A 207 3.08 20.93 0.09
C ARG A 207 4.43 20.81 0.79
N MET A 208 4.70 21.70 1.74
CA MET A 208 5.95 21.67 2.51
C MET A 208 6.06 20.36 3.31
N ARG A 209 5.00 19.94 3.97
CA ARG A 209 5.04 18.70 4.76
C ARG A 209 5.34 17.48 3.91
N ILE A 210 4.75 17.38 2.72
CA ILE A 210 5.06 16.29 1.78
C ILE A 210 6.55 16.39 1.38
N ARG A 211 7.02 17.55 0.93
CA ARG A 211 8.38 17.79 0.48
C ARG A 211 9.43 17.45 1.53
N ASP A 212 9.21 17.87 2.78
CA ASP A 212 10.17 17.73 3.86
C ASP A 212 10.24 16.31 4.44
N ASN A 213 9.20 15.49 4.25
CA ASN A 213 9.10 14.18 4.89
C ASN A 213 9.04 13.02 3.91
N THR A 214 9.18 13.27 2.61
CA THR A 214 9.26 12.26 1.57
C THR A 214 10.52 12.49 0.74
N SER A 215 10.43 12.58 -0.58
CA SER A 215 11.56 12.97 -1.40
C SER A 215 11.29 14.32 -2.08
N PRO A 216 12.31 15.05 -2.53
CA PRO A 216 12.14 16.33 -3.22
C PRO A 216 11.31 16.26 -4.52
N ARG A 217 10.92 15.08 -4.92
CA ARG A 217 10.14 14.82 -6.14
C ARG A 217 8.67 14.47 -5.89
N HIS A 218 8.26 14.44 -4.62
CA HIS A 218 6.86 14.23 -4.21
C HIS A 218 6.01 15.49 -4.35
#